data_2771711045a3dccf06bc9c4b8da6829b
#
_entry.id   2771711045a3dccf06bc9c4b8da6829b
#
_cell.length_a   1.000
_cell.length_b   1.000
_cell.length_c   1.000
_cell.angle_alpha   90.00
_cell.angle_beta   90.00
_cell.angle_gamma   90.00
#
_symmetry.space_group_name_H-M   'P 1'
#
loop_
_entity.id
_entity.type
_entity.pdbx_description
1 polymer ?
#
loop_
_entity_poly.entity_id
_entity_poly.type
_entity_poly.pdbx_seq_one_letter_code
_entity_poly.pdbx_strand_id
1 'polypeptide(L)'
;MADASSPRMNKQSIIDYYNKTAPERQRRKLMRRYYHRSLERYFGFIIPPGSRVLEIGCGTGELLAAMRPTYGVGIDFSERMIEIARKSFPELRFEVDDIEELHLNETFDYVIMSDLTMSLWDVQRAFEHLPQVCHERTRIVISNYNFLWEPILKLSEHLGLKLRQPNQNWLSVQDIDNLLRLTGFERVKRENKMLLPLGIPLLAPFFNRFLANLPPFHR
;
A
#
# COMPACT_ATOMS: atom_id res chain seq x y z
N MET A 1 26.69 -1.11 6.45
CA MET A 1 27.28 -1.09 5.10
C MET A 1 26.31 -1.77 4.17
N ALA A 2 25.63 -1.02 3.32
CA ALA A 2 24.72 -1.57 2.32
C ALA A 2 25.58 -2.21 1.22
N ASP A 3 25.26 -3.46 0.87
CA ASP A 3 25.92 -4.18 -0.21
C ASP A 3 25.64 -3.48 -1.54
N ALA A 4 26.63 -2.78 -2.07
CA ALA A 4 26.56 -1.97 -3.30
C ALA A 4 26.68 -2.83 -4.58
N SER A 5 26.60 -4.16 -4.50
CA SER A 5 26.93 -5.07 -5.60
C SER A 5 25.76 -5.66 -6.38
N SER A 6 24.50 -5.40 -6.00
CA SER A 6 23.36 -5.79 -6.82
C SER A 6 23.04 -4.70 -7.84
N PRO A 7 23.06 -4.97 -9.15
CA PRO A 7 22.64 -4.00 -10.15
C PRO A 7 21.22 -3.54 -9.81
N ARG A 8 21.00 -2.21 -9.69
CA ARG A 8 19.66 -1.66 -9.49
C ARG A 8 18.80 -2.11 -10.67
N MET A 9 17.73 -2.85 -10.38
CA MET A 9 16.77 -3.25 -11.41
C MET A 9 16.19 -1.98 -12.03
N ASN A 10 16.08 -1.93 -13.34
CA ASN A 10 15.36 -0.84 -14.00
C ASN A 10 13.84 -0.98 -13.77
N LYS A 11 13.09 0.11 -14.00
CA LYS A 11 11.63 0.15 -13.77
C LYS A 11 10.90 -0.99 -14.51
N GLN A 12 11.28 -1.26 -15.76
CA GLN A 12 10.68 -2.33 -16.56
C GLN A 12 10.88 -3.72 -15.93
N SER A 13 12.07 -4.01 -15.43
CA SER A 13 12.34 -5.28 -14.74
C SER A 13 11.51 -5.46 -13.47
N ILE A 14 11.15 -4.36 -12.80
CA ILE A 14 10.25 -4.37 -11.64
C ILE A 14 8.83 -4.71 -12.10
N ILE A 15 8.33 -4.07 -13.15
CA ILE A 15 7.02 -4.34 -13.74
C ILE A 15 6.91 -5.81 -14.14
N ASP A 16 7.91 -6.33 -14.86
CA ASP A 16 7.97 -7.74 -15.30
C ASP A 16 7.94 -8.71 -14.12
N TYR A 17 8.67 -8.37 -13.05
CA TYR A 17 8.66 -9.16 -11.82
C TYR A 17 7.27 -9.20 -11.17
N TYR A 18 6.57 -8.06 -11.08
CA TYR A 18 5.23 -8.01 -10.50
C TYR A 18 4.22 -8.76 -11.39
N ASN A 19 4.29 -8.61 -12.71
CA ASN A 19 3.48 -9.37 -13.66
C ASN A 19 3.68 -10.88 -13.49
N LYS A 20 4.93 -11.34 -13.42
CA LYS A 20 5.27 -12.76 -13.24
C LYS A 20 4.77 -13.31 -11.90
N THR A 21 4.85 -12.52 -10.84
CA THR A 21 4.53 -12.99 -9.48
C THR A 21 3.08 -12.73 -9.07
N ALA A 22 2.25 -12.07 -9.88
CA ALA A 22 0.88 -11.72 -9.57
C ALA A 22 0.00 -12.90 -9.10
N PRO A 23 -0.03 -14.08 -9.77
CA PRO A 23 -0.83 -15.21 -9.32
C PRO A 23 -0.38 -15.75 -7.95
N GLU A 24 0.92 -15.77 -7.70
CA GLU A 24 1.45 -16.23 -6.43
C GLU A 24 1.16 -15.21 -5.31
N ARG A 25 1.23 -13.91 -5.59
CA ARG A 25 0.86 -12.85 -4.66
C ARG A 25 -0.60 -12.97 -4.24
N GLN A 26 -1.51 -13.18 -5.19
CA GLN A 26 -2.92 -13.42 -4.90
C GLN A 26 -3.12 -14.64 -3.98
N ARG A 27 -2.48 -15.77 -4.29
CA ARG A 27 -2.56 -16.97 -3.46
C ARG A 27 -2.01 -16.74 -2.04
N ARG A 28 -0.87 -16.07 -1.91
CA ARG A 28 -0.25 -15.75 -0.60
C ARG A 28 -1.06 -14.74 0.21
N LYS A 29 -1.81 -13.85 -0.44
CA LYS A 29 -2.75 -12.93 0.23
C LYS A 29 -3.81 -13.69 1.02
N LEU A 30 -4.33 -14.80 0.47
CA LEU A 30 -5.26 -15.68 1.17
C LEU A 30 -4.64 -16.29 2.45
N MET A 31 -3.34 -16.59 2.46
CA MET A 31 -2.63 -17.09 3.64
C MET A 31 -2.41 -16.01 4.71
N ARG A 32 -2.34 -14.74 4.32
CA ARG A 32 -2.16 -13.58 5.21
C ARG A 32 -3.47 -12.87 5.56
N ARG A 33 -4.56 -13.61 5.62
CA ARG A 33 -5.91 -13.08 5.87
C ARG A 33 -6.01 -12.16 7.09
N TYR A 34 -5.26 -12.43 8.15
CA TYR A 34 -5.29 -11.60 9.36
C TYR A 34 -4.86 -10.16 9.08
N TYR A 35 -3.71 -9.99 8.41
CA TYR A 35 -3.19 -8.68 8.04
C TYR A 35 -4.17 -7.91 7.14
N HIS A 36 -4.59 -8.52 6.02
CA HIS A 36 -5.49 -7.87 5.07
C HIS A 36 -6.85 -7.52 5.68
N ARG A 37 -7.46 -8.42 6.45
CA ARG A 37 -8.71 -8.13 7.18
C ARG A 37 -8.55 -7.00 8.21
N SER A 38 -7.39 -6.86 8.82
CA SER A 38 -7.12 -5.78 9.75
C SER A 38 -7.01 -4.45 9.02
N LEU A 39 -6.36 -4.43 7.85
CA LEU A 39 -6.33 -3.25 6.97
C LEU A 39 -7.74 -2.90 6.48
N GLU A 40 -8.48 -3.84 5.91
CA GLU A 40 -9.86 -3.65 5.44
C GLU A 40 -10.76 -3.03 6.54
N ARG A 41 -10.68 -3.56 7.76
CA ARG A 41 -11.43 -3.03 8.90
C ARG A 41 -11.00 -1.61 9.25
N TYR A 42 -9.71 -1.34 9.24
CA TYR A 42 -9.19 -0.03 9.61
C TYR A 42 -9.52 1.02 8.54
N PHE A 43 -9.30 0.72 7.27
CA PHE A 43 -9.66 1.61 6.18
C PHE A 43 -11.18 1.82 6.11
N GLY A 44 -11.98 0.77 6.31
CA GLY A 44 -13.44 0.86 6.37
C GLY A 44 -13.99 1.66 7.57
N PHE A 45 -13.18 1.88 8.63
CA PHE A 45 -13.50 2.82 9.69
C PHE A 45 -13.24 4.28 9.29
N ILE A 46 -12.27 4.52 8.41
CA ILE A 46 -11.87 5.86 7.95
C ILE A 46 -12.69 6.30 6.74
N ILE A 47 -12.95 5.38 5.82
CA ILE A 47 -13.60 5.65 4.53
C ILE A 47 -15.07 5.25 4.62
N PRO A 48 -16.01 6.20 4.60
CA PRO A 48 -17.44 5.88 4.62
C PRO A 48 -17.86 5.10 3.38
N PRO A 49 -18.72 4.09 3.51
CA PRO A 49 -19.34 3.45 2.36
C PRO A 49 -20.04 4.49 1.47
N GLY A 50 -20.02 4.26 0.16
CA GLY A 50 -20.65 5.18 -0.79
C GLY A 50 -19.78 6.37 -1.22
N SER A 51 -18.54 6.46 -0.76
CA SER A 51 -17.56 7.46 -1.22
C SER A 51 -17.06 7.16 -2.63
N ARG A 52 -16.52 8.18 -3.31
CA ARG A 52 -15.69 8.01 -4.51
C ARG A 52 -14.26 7.71 -4.07
N VAL A 53 -13.76 6.53 -4.40
CA VAL A 53 -12.47 6.03 -3.88
C VAL A 53 -11.53 5.65 -5.01
N LEU A 54 -10.30 6.16 -4.95
CA LEU A 54 -9.17 5.70 -5.75
C LEU A 54 -8.24 4.85 -4.87
N GLU A 55 -7.87 3.66 -5.32
CA GLU A 55 -6.75 2.91 -4.75
C GLU A 55 -5.58 2.88 -5.72
N ILE A 56 -4.46 3.48 -5.32
CA ILE A 56 -3.20 3.51 -6.07
C ILE A 56 -2.34 2.33 -5.61
N GLY A 57 -1.87 1.51 -6.57
CA GLY A 57 -1.22 0.24 -6.29
C GLY A 57 -2.22 -0.80 -5.78
N CYS A 58 -3.39 -0.87 -6.41
CA CYS A 58 -4.52 -1.69 -5.94
C CYS A 58 -4.25 -3.22 -6.00
N GLY A 59 -3.22 -3.65 -6.71
CA GLY A 59 -2.92 -5.06 -6.90
C GLY A 59 -4.13 -5.81 -7.45
N THR A 60 -4.65 -6.77 -6.69
CA THR A 60 -5.79 -7.62 -7.09
C THR A 60 -7.16 -7.10 -6.62
N GLY A 61 -7.24 -5.86 -6.08
CA GLY A 61 -8.47 -5.08 -5.90
C GLY A 61 -9.27 -5.33 -4.61
N GLU A 62 -8.81 -6.23 -3.70
CA GLU A 62 -9.62 -6.64 -2.54
C GLU A 62 -9.87 -5.50 -1.55
N LEU A 63 -8.89 -4.61 -1.32
CA LEU A 63 -9.05 -3.52 -0.38
C LEU A 63 -10.05 -2.49 -0.91
N LEU A 64 -9.96 -2.13 -2.20
CA LEU A 64 -10.93 -1.24 -2.84
C LEU A 64 -12.36 -1.80 -2.75
N ALA A 65 -12.54 -3.08 -3.08
CA ALA A 65 -13.84 -3.76 -2.99
C ALA A 65 -14.40 -3.77 -1.56
N ALA A 66 -13.53 -3.97 -0.56
CA ALA A 66 -13.92 -3.95 0.85
C ALA A 66 -14.42 -2.57 1.32
N MET A 67 -14.02 -1.47 0.66
CA MET A 67 -14.50 -0.11 0.97
C MET A 67 -15.94 0.15 0.51
N ARG A 68 -16.51 -0.69 -0.35
CA ARG A 68 -17.87 -0.54 -0.90
C ARG A 68 -18.13 0.86 -1.45
N PRO A 69 -17.29 1.36 -2.36
CA PRO A 69 -17.44 2.69 -2.91
C PRO A 69 -18.68 2.79 -3.80
N THR A 70 -19.27 3.98 -3.94
CA THR A 70 -20.28 4.25 -5.00
C THR A 70 -19.59 4.29 -6.36
N TYR A 71 -18.37 4.80 -6.40
CA TYR A 71 -17.51 4.82 -7.56
C TYR A 71 -16.09 4.50 -7.12
N GLY A 72 -15.60 3.34 -7.55
CA GLY A 72 -14.27 2.85 -7.19
C GLY A 72 -13.38 2.66 -8.40
N VAL A 73 -12.20 3.26 -8.35
CA VAL A 73 -11.14 3.09 -9.34
C VAL A 73 -9.90 2.52 -8.65
N GLY A 74 -9.34 1.46 -9.22
CA GLY A 74 -8.06 0.90 -8.81
C GLY A 74 -7.04 1.05 -9.93
N ILE A 75 -5.86 1.57 -9.63
CA ILE A 75 -4.74 1.61 -10.58
C ILE A 75 -3.56 0.80 -10.06
N ASP A 76 -2.88 0.11 -10.97
CA ASP A 76 -1.63 -0.61 -10.71
C ASP A 76 -0.81 -0.68 -12.01
N PHE A 77 0.51 -0.56 -11.92
CA PHE A 77 1.38 -0.65 -13.10
C PHE A 77 1.45 -2.07 -13.68
N SER A 78 1.06 -3.08 -12.92
CA SER A 78 1.07 -4.49 -13.33
C SER A 78 -0.21 -4.85 -14.06
N GLU A 79 -0.11 -5.03 -15.38
CA GLU A 79 -1.23 -5.49 -16.22
C GLU A 79 -1.85 -6.79 -15.68
N ARG A 80 -1.01 -7.73 -15.20
CA ARG A 80 -1.46 -9.00 -14.67
C ARG A 80 -2.25 -8.87 -13.37
N MET A 81 -1.90 -7.90 -12.50
CA MET A 81 -2.69 -7.59 -11.30
C MET A 81 -4.06 -7.05 -11.70
N ILE A 82 -4.09 -6.12 -12.64
CA ILE A 82 -5.33 -5.51 -13.14
C ILE A 82 -6.25 -6.54 -13.80
N GLU A 83 -5.72 -7.47 -14.59
CA GLU A 83 -6.51 -8.57 -15.15
C GLU A 83 -7.20 -9.41 -14.05
N ILE A 84 -6.47 -9.71 -12.98
CA ILE A 84 -7.02 -10.47 -11.84
C ILE A 84 -8.09 -9.64 -11.13
N ALA A 85 -7.83 -8.36 -10.89
CA ALA A 85 -8.76 -7.44 -10.23
C ALA A 85 -10.08 -7.32 -11.00
N ARG A 86 -10.01 -7.08 -12.32
CA ARG A 86 -11.19 -7.01 -13.21
C ARG A 86 -12.04 -8.28 -13.18
N LYS A 87 -11.40 -9.46 -13.13
CA LYS A 87 -12.10 -10.74 -13.03
C LYS A 87 -12.75 -10.96 -11.67
N SER A 88 -12.11 -10.49 -10.62
CA SER A 88 -12.56 -10.70 -9.24
C SER A 88 -13.69 -9.73 -8.83
N PHE A 89 -13.65 -8.51 -9.35
CA PHE A 89 -14.54 -7.40 -8.97
C PHE A 89 -15.02 -6.63 -10.22
N PRO A 90 -15.87 -7.25 -11.06
CA PRO A 90 -16.31 -6.66 -12.34
C PRO A 90 -17.15 -5.38 -12.19
N GLU A 91 -17.66 -5.11 -11.00
CA GLU A 91 -18.41 -3.91 -10.64
C GLU A 91 -17.53 -2.67 -10.39
N LEU A 92 -16.22 -2.86 -10.27
CA LEU A 92 -15.26 -1.78 -10.04
C LEU A 92 -14.43 -1.53 -11.32
N ARG A 93 -13.94 -0.32 -11.45
CA ARG A 93 -13.06 0.07 -12.55
C ARG A 93 -11.61 -0.15 -12.16
N PHE A 94 -10.86 -0.86 -13.00
CA PHE A 94 -9.42 -1.09 -12.81
C PHE A 94 -8.66 -0.73 -14.07
N GLU A 95 -7.57 0.01 -13.92
CA GLU A 95 -6.75 0.49 -15.02
C GLU A 95 -5.26 0.21 -14.77
N VAL A 96 -4.57 -0.09 -15.87
CA VAL A 96 -3.10 -0.14 -15.85
C VAL A 96 -2.61 1.29 -15.91
N ASP A 97 -2.08 1.79 -14.80
CA ASP A 97 -1.52 3.14 -14.72
C ASP A 97 -0.44 3.20 -13.65
N ASP A 98 0.48 4.14 -13.79
CA ASP A 98 1.59 4.32 -12.86
C ASP A 98 1.50 5.70 -12.21
N ILE A 99 1.44 5.73 -10.88
CA ILE A 99 1.38 6.98 -10.13
C ILE A 99 2.57 7.93 -10.41
N GLU A 100 3.72 7.38 -10.82
CA GLU A 100 4.90 8.19 -11.17
C GLU A 100 4.79 8.83 -12.57
N GLU A 101 3.79 8.42 -13.37
CA GLU A 101 3.46 8.94 -14.71
C GLU A 101 1.94 8.92 -14.92
N LEU A 102 1.19 9.43 -13.95
CA LEU A 102 -0.25 9.29 -13.84
C LEU A 102 -1.00 9.92 -15.02
N HIS A 103 -1.87 9.10 -15.65
CA HIS A 103 -2.72 9.54 -16.76
C HIS A 103 -4.18 9.78 -16.32
N LEU A 104 -4.60 9.24 -15.17
CA LEU A 104 -5.93 9.40 -14.62
C LEU A 104 -6.20 10.88 -14.29
N ASN A 105 -7.28 11.45 -14.84
CA ASN A 105 -7.64 12.86 -14.70
C ASN A 105 -9.07 13.01 -14.17
N GLU A 106 -9.30 12.57 -12.95
CA GLU A 106 -10.57 12.70 -12.23
C GLU A 106 -10.32 12.72 -10.72
N THR A 107 -11.22 13.32 -9.94
CA THR A 107 -11.02 13.50 -8.51
C THR A 107 -11.88 12.59 -7.65
N PHE A 108 -11.38 12.29 -6.45
CA PHE A 108 -11.95 11.34 -5.52
C PHE A 108 -12.10 11.94 -4.12
N ASP A 109 -13.05 11.41 -3.33
CA ASP A 109 -13.22 11.77 -1.92
C ASP A 109 -12.09 11.19 -1.06
N TYR A 110 -11.67 9.97 -1.41
CA TYR A 110 -10.58 9.25 -0.73
C TYR A 110 -9.61 8.66 -1.73
N VAL A 111 -8.32 8.82 -1.44
CA VAL A 111 -7.22 8.18 -2.15
C VAL A 111 -6.49 7.24 -1.20
N ILE A 112 -6.39 5.97 -1.54
CA ILE A 112 -5.73 4.93 -0.76
C ILE A 112 -4.35 4.64 -1.37
N MET A 113 -3.32 4.63 -0.53
CA MET A 113 -1.99 4.10 -0.86
C MET A 113 -1.60 3.08 0.22
N SER A 114 -1.98 1.82 0.03
CA SER A 114 -1.74 0.77 1.01
C SER A 114 -0.45 0.01 0.74
N ASP A 115 0.55 0.18 1.64
CA ASP A 115 1.88 -0.45 1.56
C ASP A 115 2.61 -0.19 0.24
N LEU A 116 2.26 0.89 -0.45
CA LEU A 116 2.75 1.23 -1.78
C LEU A 116 4.11 1.93 -1.76
N THR A 117 4.33 2.86 -0.83
CA THR A 117 5.51 3.75 -0.80
C THR A 117 6.84 2.99 -0.83
N MET A 118 6.85 1.78 -0.25
CA MET A 118 8.03 0.92 -0.27
C MET A 118 8.38 0.39 -1.66
N SER A 119 7.42 0.31 -2.58
CA SER A 119 7.57 -0.31 -3.90
C SER A 119 7.76 0.70 -5.02
N LEU A 120 7.57 1.99 -4.76
CA LEU A 120 7.75 3.06 -5.73
C LEU A 120 9.23 3.20 -6.13
N TRP A 121 9.45 3.58 -7.38
CA TRP A 121 10.79 3.92 -7.88
C TRP A 121 11.19 5.32 -7.41
N ASP A 122 10.29 6.29 -7.58
CA ASP A 122 10.43 7.67 -7.16
C ASP A 122 9.20 8.11 -6.35
N VAL A 123 9.35 8.12 -5.03
CA VAL A 123 8.26 8.47 -4.10
C VAL A 123 7.88 9.94 -4.20
N GLN A 124 8.85 10.81 -4.44
CA GLN A 124 8.59 12.25 -4.59
C GLN A 124 7.73 12.49 -5.83
N ARG A 125 8.13 11.93 -6.97
CA ARG A 125 7.38 12.05 -8.22
C ARG A 125 5.96 11.50 -8.10
N ALA A 126 5.79 10.37 -7.43
CA ALA A 126 4.47 9.81 -7.17
C ALA A 126 3.58 10.77 -6.36
N PHE A 127 4.14 11.44 -5.36
CA PHE A 127 3.39 12.41 -4.56
C PHE A 127 3.09 13.72 -5.30
N GLU A 128 3.95 14.13 -6.23
CA GLU A 128 3.73 15.30 -7.09
C GLU A 128 2.52 15.12 -8.03
N HIS A 129 2.13 13.87 -8.33
CA HIS A 129 0.94 13.59 -9.13
C HIS A 129 -0.36 13.49 -8.30
N LEU A 130 -0.29 13.34 -6.98
CA LEU A 130 -1.48 13.22 -6.13
C LEU A 130 -2.48 14.38 -6.26
N PRO A 131 -2.06 15.67 -6.40
CA PRO A 131 -3.01 16.77 -6.59
C PRO A 131 -3.93 16.59 -7.80
N GLN A 132 -3.48 15.88 -8.85
CA GLN A 132 -4.27 15.64 -10.07
C GLN A 132 -5.56 14.84 -9.80
N VAL A 133 -5.55 13.98 -8.79
CA VAL A 133 -6.69 13.13 -8.42
C VAL A 133 -7.40 13.58 -7.14
N CYS A 134 -7.04 14.76 -6.64
CA CYS A 134 -7.56 15.32 -5.41
C CYS A 134 -8.36 16.60 -5.66
N HIS A 135 -9.41 16.80 -4.90
CA HIS A 135 -10.07 18.09 -4.70
C HIS A 135 -9.83 18.58 -3.26
N GLU A 136 -10.28 19.77 -2.90
CA GLU A 136 -10.00 20.42 -1.59
C GLU A 136 -10.43 19.59 -0.36
N ARG A 137 -11.36 18.67 -0.52
CA ARG A 137 -11.87 17.82 0.57
C ARG A 137 -11.34 16.39 0.53
N THR A 138 -10.51 16.06 -0.46
CA THR A 138 -9.94 14.71 -0.60
C THR A 138 -9.10 14.35 0.61
N ARG A 139 -9.26 13.13 1.08
CA ARG A 139 -8.43 12.56 2.14
C ARG A 139 -7.57 11.44 1.58
N ILE A 140 -6.26 11.60 1.71
CA ILE A 140 -5.30 10.55 1.35
C ILE A 140 -5.05 9.71 2.58
N VAL A 141 -5.19 8.39 2.44
CA VAL A 141 -4.96 7.42 3.51
C VAL A 141 -3.79 6.52 3.11
N ILE A 142 -2.67 6.68 3.80
CA ILE A 142 -1.44 5.93 3.51
C ILE A 142 -1.18 4.95 4.63
N SER A 143 -0.98 3.66 4.31
CA SER A 143 -0.38 2.70 5.22
C SER A 143 1.05 2.39 4.80
N ASN A 144 1.92 2.21 5.79
CA ASN A 144 3.32 1.88 5.56
C ASN A 144 3.87 0.99 6.69
N TYR A 145 4.80 0.10 6.36
CA TYR A 145 5.53 -0.64 7.37
C TYR A 145 6.56 0.26 8.05
N ASN A 146 6.67 0.15 9.36
CA ASN A 146 7.74 0.81 10.09
C ASN A 146 9.09 0.18 9.68
N PHE A 147 10.12 1.01 9.49
CA PHE A 147 11.49 0.59 9.12
C PHE A 147 12.09 -0.42 10.13
N LEU A 148 11.64 -0.43 11.39
CA LEU A 148 12.05 -1.41 12.40
C LEU A 148 11.74 -2.86 11.99
N TRP A 149 10.82 -3.07 11.06
CA TRP A 149 10.50 -4.39 10.51
C TRP A 149 11.47 -4.86 9.41
N GLU A 150 12.33 -3.98 8.91
CA GLU A 150 13.26 -4.29 7.82
C GLU A 150 14.07 -5.59 8.05
N PRO A 151 14.75 -5.80 9.21
CA PRO A 151 15.51 -7.02 9.44
C PRO A 151 14.63 -8.28 9.41
N ILE A 152 13.45 -8.21 10.03
CA ILE A 152 12.50 -9.34 10.11
C ILE A 152 11.92 -9.66 8.73
N LEU A 153 11.58 -8.64 7.95
CA LEU A 153 11.05 -8.82 6.60
C LEU A 153 12.11 -9.38 5.65
N LYS A 154 13.35 -8.89 5.71
CA LYS A 154 14.48 -9.43 4.94
C LYS A 154 14.77 -10.90 5.31
N LEU A 155 14.75 -11.24 6.60
CA LEU A 155 14.88 -12.62 7.04
C LEU A 155 13.74 -13.50 6.50
N SER A 156 12.50 -13.02 6.54
CA SER A 156 11.35 -13.75 6.01
C SER A 156 11.42 -13.95 4.49
N GLU A 157 12.00 -13.02 3.76
CA GLU A 157 12.29 -13.15 2.32
C GLU A 157 13.38 -14.19 2.06
N HIS A 158 14.44 -14.19 2.87
CA HIS A 158 15.52 -15.18 2.78
C HIS A 158 15.04 -16.60 3.06
N LEU A 159 14.14 -16.76 4.03
CA LEU A 159 13.51 -18.05 4.37
C LEU A 159 12.38 -18.46 3.40
N GLY A 160 12.11 -17.70 2.35
CA GLY A 160 11.02 -17.98 1.40
C GLY A 160 9.60 -17.82 1.94
N LEU A 161 9.46 -17.30 3.18
CA LEU A 161 8.16 -17.05 3.81
C LEU A 161 7.42 -15.83 3.22
N LYS A 162 8.18 -14.91 2.62
CA LYS A 162 7.69 -13.72 1.91
C LYS A 162 8.29 -13.68 0.51
N LEU A 163 7.54 -13.23 -0.49
CA LEU A 163 8.10 -12.93 -1.80
C LEU A 163 9.05 -11.75 -1.71
N ARG A 164 10.20 -11.88 -2.33
CA ARG A 164 11.16 -10.79 -2.42
C ARG A 164 10.52 -9.56 -3.08
N GLN A 165 10.85 -8.39 -2.56
CA GLN A 165 10.47 -7.14 -3.19
C GLN A 165 11.70 -6.54 -3.87
N PRO A 166 11.63 -6.27 -5.19
CA PRO A 166 12.79 -5.84 -5.96
C PRO A 166 13.26 -4.42 -5.60
N ASN A 167 12.35 -3.56 -5.21
CA ASN A 167 12.63 -2.22 -4.70
C ASN A 167 12.02 -2.06 -3.32
N GLN A 168 12.74 -1.46 -2.38
CA GLN A 168 12.26 -1.23 -1.02
C GLN A 168 12.76 0.12 -0.51
N ASN A 169 11.85 1.08 -0.46
CA ASN A 169 12.12 2.37 0.16
C ASN A 169 11.73 2.30 1.64
N TRP A 170 12.71 2.32 2.51
CA TRP A 170 12.48 2.36 3.95
C TRP A 170 12.36 3.80 4.44
N LEU A 171 11.21 4.41 4.13
CA LEU A 171 10.92 5.77 4.55
C LEU A 171 10.37 5.78 5.97
N SER A 172 10.87 6.73 6.75
CA SER A 172 10.24 7.05 8.03
C SER A 172 8.92 7.79 7.80
N VAL A 173 8.08 7.81 8.81
CA VAL A 173 6.83 8.60 8.75
C VAL A 173 7.12 10.10 8.57
N GLN A 174 8.27 10.57 9.09
CA GLN A 174 8.69 11.96 8.91
C GLN A 174 9.07 12.25 7.48
N ASP A 175 9.71 11.31 6.78
CA ASP A 175 10.06 11.47 5.35
C ASP A 175 8.79 11.57 4.50
N ILE A 176 7.81 10.69 4.75
CA ILE A 176 6.50 10.71 4.08
C ILE A 176 5.78 12.05 4.35
N ASP A 177 5.76 12.51 5.60
CA ASP A 177 5.14 13.78 5.99
C ASP A 177 5.80 14.98 5.28
N ASN A 178 7.12 14.99 5.23
CA ASN A 178 7.88 16.04 4.55
C ASN A 178 7.59 16.05 3.03
N LEU A 179 7.58 14.90 2.38
CA LEU A 179 7.28 14.79 0.96
C LEU A 179 5.83 15.23 0.64
N LEU A 180 4.86 14.85 1.48
CA LEU A 180 3.47 15.30 1.33
C LEU A 180 3.31 16.80 1.48
N ARG A 181 4.02 17.43 2.44
CA ARG A 181 4.02 18.89 2.61
C ARG A 181 4.57 19.64 1.40
N LEU A 182 5.60 19.11 0.75
CA LEU A 182 6.16 19.70 -0.47
C LEU A 182 5.14 19.71 -1.62
N THR A 183 4.15 18.82 -1.59
CA THR A 183 3.08 18.72 -2.59
C THR A 183 1.76 19.37 -2.15
N GLY A 184 1.78 20.13 -1.05
CA GLY A 184 0.64 20.90 -0.56
C GLY A 184 -0.33 20.16 0.34
N PHE A 185 0.01 18.95 0.79
CA PHE A 185 -0.83 18.17 1.72
C PHE A 185 -0.43 18.39 3.17
N GLU A 186 -1.43 18.44 4.05
CA GLU A 186 -1.23 18.52 5.49
C GLU A 186 -1.67 17.22 6.17
N ARG A 187 -0.86 16.75 7.12
CA ARG A 187 -1.20 15.60 7.92
C ARG A 187 -2.30 15.91 8.93
N VAL A 188 -3.45 15.25 8.79
CA VAL A 188 -4.57 15.36 9.73
C VAL A 188 -4.40 14.42 10.92
N LYS A 189 -3.95 13.18 10.67
CA LYS A 189 -3.85 12.15 11.72
C LYS A 189 -2.72 11.17 11.42
N ARG A 190 -2.10 10.67 12.48
CA ARG A 190 -1.14 9.57 12.45
C ARG A 190 -1.49 8.55 13.51
N GLU A 191 -1.42 7.26 13.19
CA GLU A 191 -1.63 6.16 14.13
C GLU A 191 -0.73 4.97 13.83
N ASN A 192 -0.24 4.33 14.87
CA ASN A 192 0.46 3.05 14.79
C ASN A 192 -0.53 1.95 15.21
N LYS A 193 -0.95 1.07 14.29
CA LYS A 193 -2.06 0.14 14.56
C LYS A 193 -1.67 -1.33 14.62
N MET A 194 -0.54 -1.70 14.05
CA MET A 194 -0.19 -3.11 13.95
C MET A 194 1.29 -3.34 14.20
N LEU A 195 1.60 -3.96 15.32
CA LEU A 195 2.95 -4.38 15.66
C LEU A 195 3.23 -5.82 15.18
N LEU A 196 2.22 -6.72 15.21
CA LEU A 196 2.36 -8.10 14.81
C LEU A 196 1.39 -8.42 13.65
N PRO A 197 1.88 -8.57 12.39
CA PRO A 197 1.03 -8.84 11.21
C PRO A 197 0.63 -10.32 11.07
N LEU A 198 1.05 -11.17 12.02
CA LEU A 198 0.75 -12.61 12.03
C LEU A 198 -0.49 -12.90 12.85
N GLY A 199 -1.39 -13.73 12.33
CA GLY A 199 -2.61 -14.13 13.01
C GLY A 199 -2.40 -15.20 14.10
N ILE A 200 -1.48 -14.95 15.04
CA ILE A 200 -1.24 -15.87 16.16
C ILE A 200 -2.32 -15.63 17.22
N PRO A 201 -3.19 -16.64 17.53
CA PRO A 201 -4.24 -16.49 18.51
C PRO A 201 -3.71 -15.96 19.84
N LEU A 202 -4.46 -15.07 20.50
CA LEU A 202 -4.14 -14.40 21.76
C LEU A 202 -2.94 -13.43 21.70
N LEU A 203 -1.84 -13.79 21.04
CA LEU A 203 -0.64 -12.95 20.95
C LEU A 203 -0.85 -11.72 20.05
N ALA A 204 -1.35 -11.94 18.82
CA ALA A 204 -1.53 -10.83 17.88
C ALA A 204 -2.50 -9.74 18.41
N PRO A 205 -3.69 -10.07 18.96
CA PRO A 205 -4.56 -9.10 19.59
C PRO A 205 -3.90 -8.38 20.77
N PHE A 206 -3.16 -9.09 21.62
CA PHE A 206 -2.47 -8.49 22.75
C PHE A 206 -1.39 -7.51 22.31
N PHE A 207 -0.47 -7.92 21.41
CA PHE A 207 0.59 -7.07 20.90
C PHE A 207 0.04 -5.84 20.17
N ASN A 208 -0.96 -6.03 19.30
CA ASN A 208 -1.50 -4.96 18.49
C ASN A 208 -2.39 -3.99 19.28
N ARG A 209 -3.02 -4.44 20.37
CA ARG A 209 -3.89 -3.59 21.21
C ARG A 209 -3.13 -2.85 22.28
N PHE A 210 -2.13 -3.48 22.91
CA PHE A 210 -1.46 -2.93 24.09
C PHE A 210 -0.05 -2.43 23.79
N LEU A 211 0.78 -3.21 23.09
CA LEU A 211 2.19 -2.87 22.89
C LEU A 211 2.43 -1.91 21.73
N ALA A 212 1.59 -1.95 20.68
CA ALA A 212 1.73 -1.04 19.55
C ALA A 212 1.61 0.45 19.94
N ASN A 213 0.97 0.74 21.07
CA ASN A 213 0.78 2.11 21.58
C ASN A 213 1.83 2.54 22.60
N LEU A 214 2.80 1.70 22.95
CA LEU A 214 3.84 2.03 23.93
C LEU A 214 5.08 2.64 23.24
N PRO A 215 5.78 3.60 23.91
CA PRO A 215 7.13 3.96 23.49
C PRO A 215 8.06 2.72 23.59
N PRO A 216 8.93 2.41 22.64
CA PRO A 216 9.41 3.21 21.50
C PRO A 216 8.62 3.04 20.17
N PHE A 217 7.52 2.26 20.17
CA PHE A 217 6.77 1.93 18.96
C PHE A 217 5.88 3.09 18.44
N HIS A 218 5.78 4.15 19.23
CA HIS A 218 4.94 5.32 18.97
C HIS A 218 5.68 6.45 18.22
N ARG A 219 6.98 6.27 17.94
CA ARG A 219 7.79 7.32 17.27
C ARG A 219 8.01 7.04 15.81
#